data_1fbaf27fb8c3c7be8680b3a1fc5fdbcf
#
_entry.id   1fbaf27fb8c3c7be8680b3a1fc5fdbcf
#
_cell.length_a   1.000
_cell.length_b   1.000
_cell.length_c   1.000
_cell.angle_alpha   90.00
_cell.angle_beta   90.00
_cell.angle_gamma   90.00
#
_symmetry.space_group_name_H-M   'P 1'
#
loop_
_entity.id
_entity.type
_entity.pdbx_description
1 polymer ?
#
loop_
_entity_poly.entity_id
_entity_poly.type
_entity_poly.pdbx_seq_one_letter_code
_entity_poly.pdbx_strand_id
1 'polypeptide(L)'
;AAAARTLDGKRIGAVVALDDDGTIIGVLSERDIVRHVARQGAMALELNVGDAMTRDVIKVESTTKIDDALQLMTDRRIRHLPVMTDGRLVGVISIGDLVKWKIAETEAEAEAMKSYLSAQY
;
A
#
# COMPACT_ATOMS: atom_id res chain seq x y z
N ALA A 1 9.20 -17.63 -6.08
CA ALA A 1 10.58 -17.24 -5.73
C ALA A 1 11.00 -15.92 -6.41
N ALA A 2 10.65 -15.72 -7.68
CA ALA A 2 11.02 -14.49 -8.40
C ALA A 2 10.40 -13.23 -7.76
N ALA A 3 9.14 -13.31 -7.34
CA ALA A 3 8.47 -12.20 -6.67
C ALA A 3 9.14 -11.86 -5.33
N ALA A 4 9.52 -12.88 -4.54
CA ALA A 4 10.20 -12.67 -3.28
C ALA A 4 11.56 -11.97 -3.49
N ARG A 5 12.30 -12.37 -4.51
CA ARG A 5 13.56 -11.72 -4.88
C ARG A 5 13.37 -10.27 -5.33
N THR A 6 12.28 -9.99 -6.07
CA THR A 6 11.95 -8.64 -6.51
C THR A 6 11.62 -7.73 -5.32
N LEU A 7 10.82 -8.23 -4.37
CA LEU A 7 10.47 -7.48 -3.15
C LEU A 7 11.72 -7.14 -2.34
N ASP A 8 12.59 -8.12 -2.13
CA ASP A 8 13.84 -7.93 -1.39
C ASP A 8 14.80 -7.00 -2.12
N GLY A 9 15.06 -7.27 -3.41
CA GLY A 9 16.03 -6.51 -4.20
C GLY A 9 15.65 -5.04 -4.36
N LYS A 10 14.37 -4.72 -4.47
CA LYS A 10 13.86 -3.35 -4.60
C LYS A 10 13.46 -2.72 -3.27
N ARG A 11 13.50 -3.47 -2.18
CA ARG A 11 13.08 -3.03 -0.84
C ARG A 11 11.66 -2.50 -0.82
N ILE A 12 10.77 -3.18 -1.51
CA ILE A 12 9.33 -2.85 -1.56
C ILE A 12 8.54 -3.94 -0.85
N GLY A 13 7.38 -3.57 -0.30
CA GLY A 13 6.57 -4.47 0.51
C GLY A 13 5.48 -5.22 -0.25
N ALA A 14 5.18 -4.82 -1.48
CA ALA A 14 4.12 -5.43 -2.27
C ALA A 14 4.30 -5.19 -3.76
N VAL A 15 3.75 -6.11 -4.55
CA VAL A 15 3.65 -5.98 -6.01
C VAL A 15 2.19 -6.17 -6.43
N VAL A 16 1.79 -5.49 -7.48
CA VAL A 16 0.44 -5.61 -8.04
C VAL A 16 0.50 -6.49 -9.28
N ALA A 17 -0.40 -7.46 -9.35
CA ALA A 17 -0.55 -8.32 -10.52
C ALA A 17 -1.62 -7.74 -11.45
N LEU A 18 -1.27 -7.57 -12.70
CA LEU A 18 -2.16 -7.04 -13.73
C LEU A 18 -2.41 -8.10 -14.79
N ASP A 19 -3.58 -8.05 -15.42
CA ASP A 19 -3.84 -8.84 -16.61
C ASP A 19 -3.29 -8.14 -17.87
N ASP A 20 -3.51 -8.72 -19.04
CA ASP A 20 -3.01 -8.16 -20.31
C ASP A 20 -3.63 -6.80 -20.65
N ASP A 21 -4.81 -6.51 -20.11
CA ASP A 21 -5.51 -5.23 -20.29
C ASP A 21 -5.08 -4.17 -19.28
N GLY A 22 -4.20 -4.51 -18.36
CA GLY A 22 -3.76 -3.61 -17.30
C GLY A 22 -4.72 -3.53 -16.11
N THR A 23 -5.70 -4.43 -16.03
CA THR A 23 -6.63 -4.50 -14.89
C THR A 23 -5.96 -5.24 -13.73
N ILE A 24 -6.14 -4.73 -12.52
CA ILE A 24 -5.60 -5.36 -11.31
C ILE A 24 -6.34 -6.66 -11.05
N ILE A 25 -5.60 -7.77 -10.97
CA ILE A 25 -6.16 -9.09 -10.65
C ILE A 25 -5.75 -9.57 -9.25
N GLY A 26 -4.76 -8.95 -8.64
CA GLY A 26 -4.34 -9.31 -7.31
C GLY A 26 -3.19 -8.46 -6.80
N VAL A 27 -2.89 -8.63 -5.52
CA VAL A 27 -1.74 -8.00 -4.86
C VAL A 27 -0.99 -9.08 -4.09
N LEU A 28 0.31 -9.11 -4.23
CA LEU A 28 1.19 -9.98 -3.45
C LEU A 28 2.07 -9.12 -2.55
N SER A 29 1.92 -9.29 -1.24
CA SER A 29 2.72 -8.60 -0.24
C SER A 29 3.74 -9.54 0.41
N GLU A 30 4.73 -8.95 1.11
CA GLU A 30 5.66 -9.72 1.94
C GLU A 30 4.90 -10.58 2.95
N ARG A 31 3.81 -10.06 3.51
CA ARG A 31 2.97 -10.77 4.47
C ARG A 31 2.34 -12.02 3.85
N ASP A 32 1.90 -11.94 2.59
CA ASP A 32 1.35 -13.09 1.87
C ASP A 32 2.41 -14.19 1.74
N ILE A 33 3.63 -13.82 1.40
CA ILE A 33 4.74 -14.76 1.28
C ILE A 33 5.03 -15.43 2.62
N VAL A 34 5.14 -14.64 3.69
CA VAL A 34 5.37 -15.17 5.04
C VAL A 34 4.27 -16.14 5.45
N ARG A 35 3.02 -15.79 5.16
CA ARG A 35 1.86 -16.64 5.49
C ARG A 35 1.92 -17.98 4.77
N HIS A 36 2.23 -17.98 3.48
CA HIS A 36 2.36 -19.22 2.72
C HIS A 36 3.54 -20.07 3.17
N VAL A 37 4.69 -19.44 3.47
CA VAL A 37 5.86 -20.15 4.00
C VAL A 37 5.54 -20.77 5.36
N ALA A 38 4.82 -20.07 6.22
CA ALA A 38 4.41 -20.57 7.52
C ALA A 38 3.51 -21.80 7.41
N ARG A 39 2.68 -21.89 6.37
CA ARG A 39 1.75 -22.99 6.15
C ARG A 39 2.33 -24.16 5.38
N GLN A 40 3.19 -23.89 4.40
CA GLN A 40 3.67 -24.90 3.44
C GLN A 40 5.19 -25.08 3.45
N GLY A 41 5.92 -24.30 4.26
CA GLY A 41 7.37 -24.35 4.28
C GLY A 41 7.96 -23.85 2.97
N ALA A 42 9.13 -24.39 2.61
CA ALA A 42 9.86 -23.98 1.42
C ALA A 42 9.09 -24.21 0.11
N MET A 43 8.12 -25.11 0.09
CA MET A 43 7.30 -25.36 -1.10
C MET A 43 6.46 -24.14 -1.51
N ALA A 44 6.20 -23.22 -0.58
CA ALA A 44 5.50 -21.98 -0.90
C ALA A 44 6.26 -21.16 -1.96
N LEU A 45 7.57 -21.25 -2.02
CA LEU A 45 8.41 -20.52 -2.98
C LEU A 45 8.28 -21.05 -4.41
N GLU A 46 7.68 -22.22 -4.60
CA GLU A 46 7.39 -22.78 -5.91
C GLU A 46 6.04 -22.35 -6.46
N LEU A 47 5.20 -21.70 -5.65
CA LEU A 47 3.91 -21.19 -6.08
C LEU A 47 4.07 -20.03 -7.07
N ASN A 48 3.17 -19.95 -8.02
CA ASN A 48 3.05 -18.79 -8.90
C ASN A 48 2.44 -17.61 -8.12
N VAL A 49 2.70 -16.40 -8.58
CA VAL A 49 2.08 -15.20 -8.01
C VAL A 49 0.56 -15.32 -7.96
N GLY A 50 -0.04 -15.86 -9.03
CA GLY A 50 -1.49 -16.08 -9.10
C GLY A 50 -2.04 -16.98 -8.01
N ASP A 51 -1.25 -17.94 -7.52
CA ASP A 51 -1.67 -18.85 -6.45
C ASP A 51 -1.48 -18.23 -5.06
N ALA A 52 -0.51 -17.34 -4.92
CA ALA A 52 -0.12 -16.76 -3.63
C ALA A 52 -0.77 -15.39 -3.37
N MET A 53 -1.16 -14.67 -4.41
CA MET A 53 -1.69 -13.30 -4.30
C MET A 53 -3.06 -13.23 -3.67
N THR A 54 -3.37 -12.08 -3.07
CA THR A 54 -4.71 -11.74 -2.61
C THR A 54 -5.50 -11.21 -3.81
N ARG A 55 -6.66 -11.82 -4.10
CA ARG A 55 -7.50 -11.47 -5.25
C ARG A 55 -8.58 -10.44 -4.92
N ASP A 56 -9.01 -10.38 -3.67
CA ASP A 56 -9.94 -9.36 -3.19
C ASP A 56 -9.17 -8.08 -2.93
N VAL A 57 -8.89 -7.33 -3.99
CA VAL A 57 -8.02 -6.16 -3.94
C VAL A 57 -8.78 -4.95 -3.44
N ILE A 58 -8.29 -4.37 -2.35
CA ILE A 58 -8.78 -3.10 -1.81
C ILE A 58 -7.89 -2.00 -2.37
N LYS A 59 -8.51 -1.02 -2.98
CA LYS A 59 -7.82 0.08 -3.68
C LYS A 59 -8.48 1.41 -3.34
N VAL A 60 -7.73 2.49 -3.53
CA VAL A 60 -8.20 3.85 -3.30
C VAL A 60 -8.05 4.68 -4.58
N GLU A 61 -8.76 5.80 -4.63
CA GLU A 61 -8.60 6.79 -5.68
C GLU A 61 -7.53 7.80 -5.29
N SER A 62 -6.92 8.46 -6.26
CA SER A 62 -5.92 9.50 -6.00
C SER A 62 -6.49 10.69 -5.22
N THR A 63 -7.82 10.84 -5.21
CA THR A 63 -8.54 11.88 -4.47
C THR A 63 -8.91 11.46 -3.05
N THR A 64 -8.68 10.21 -2.66
CA THR A 64 -8.98 9.72 -1.31
C THR A 64 -8.12 10.47 -0.30
N LYS A 65 -8.75 10.92 0.79
CA LYS A 65 -8.04 11.63 1.85
C LYS A 65 -7.10 10.70 2.62
N ILE A 66 -6.00 11.25 3.12
CA ILE A 66 -5.01 10.49 3.91
C ILE A 66 -5.65 9.78 5.09
N ASP A 67 -6.53 10.46 5.84
CA ASP A 67 -7.20 9.87 7.00
C ASP A 67 -8.09 8.69 6.62
N ASP A 68 -8.79 8.78 5.50
CA ASP A 68 -9.66 7.71 5.00
C ASP A 68 -8.82 6.50 4.56
N ALA A 69 -7.70 6.74 3.91
CA ALA A 69 -6.79 5.66 3.49
C ALA A 69 -6.17 4.97 4.72
N LEU A 70 -5.75 5.73 5.73
CA LEU A 70 -5.22 5.18 6.99
C LEU A 70 -6.27 4.35 7.72
N GLN A 71 -7.52 4.82 7.77
CA GLN A 71 -8.62 4.10 8.39
C GLN A 71 -8.87 2.77 7.67
N LEU A 72 -8.84 2.78 6.35
CA LEU A 72 -9.02 1.59 5.53
C LEU A 72 -7.91 0.56 5.79
N MET A 73 -6.66 1.01 5.87
CA MET A 73 -5.53 0.12 6.18
C MET A 73 -5.67 -0.49 7.58
N THR A 74 -6.13 0.27 8.54
CA THR A 74 -6.35 -0.18 9.91
C THR A 74 -7.49 -1.20 9.98
N ASP A 75 -8.62 -0.88 9.37
CA ASP A 75 -9.81 -1.73 9.40
C ASP A 75 -9.58 -3.07 8.69
N ARG A 76 -8.84 -3.04 7.60
CA ARG A 76 -8.58 -4.22 6.78
C ARG A 76 -7.25 -4.91 7.11
N ARG A 77 -6.46 -4.33 8.00
CA ARG A 77 -5.14 -4.85 8.41
C ARG A 77 -4.20 -5.05 7.21
N ILE A 78 -4.20 -4.07 6.33
CA ILE A 78 -3.33 -4.04 5.15
C ILE A 78 -2.40 -2.84 5.23
N ARG A 79 -1.22 -2.95 4.63
CA ARG A 79 -0.17 -1.91 4.69
C ARG A 79 0.12 -1.28 3.34
N HIS A 80 -0.54 -1.73 2.30
CA HIS A 80 -0.33 -1.27 0.94
C HIS A 80 -1.68 -1.14 0.25
N LEU A 81 -1.86 -0.05 -0.49
CA LEU A 81 -3.08 0.20 -1.27
C LEU A 81 -2.70 0.62 -2.68
N PRO A 82 -3.21 -0.08 -3.69
CA PRO A 82 -3.17 0.44 -5.06
C PRO A 82 -3.96 1.73 -5.16
N VAL A 83 -3.41 2.71 -5.86
CA VAL A 83 -4.03 4.00 -6.10
C VAL A 83 -4.48 4.08 -7.55
N MET A 84 -5.74 4.42 -7.76
CA MET A 84 -6.37 4.50 -9.07
C MET A 84 -6.68 5.94 -9.43
N THR A 85 -6.60 6.27 -10.71
CA THR A 85 -7.10 7.51 -11.28
C THR A 85 -7.78 7.18 -12.59
N ASP A 86 -9.06 7.54 -12.73
CA ASP A 86 -9.84 7.28 -13.94
C ASP A 86 -9.80 5.81 -14.39
N GLY A 87 -9.89 4.90 -13.44
CA GLY A 87 -9.89 3.47 -13.70
C GLY A 87 -8.51 2.87 -14.00
N ARG A 88 -7.43 3.65 -13.86
CA ARG A 88 -6.06 3.21 -14.13
C ARG A 88 -5.23 3.18 -12.85
N LEU A 89 -4.38 2.18 -12.73
CA LEU A 89 -3.42 2.11 -11.65
C LEU A 89 -2.31 3.15 -11.88
N VAL A 90 -2.13 4.05 -10.90
CA VAL A 90 -1.07 5.07 -10.95
C VAL A 90 0.05 4.82 -9.96
N GLY A 91 -0.18 3.98 -8.97
CA GLY A 91 0.87 3.63 -8.01
C GLY A 91 0.35 2.79 -6.86
N VAL A 92 1.24 2.48 -5.95
CA VAL A 92 0.93 1.76 -4.72
C VAL A 92 1.48 2.58 -3.57
N ILE A 93 0.64 2.88 -2.59
CA ILE A 93 1.07 3.60 -1.38
C ILE A 93 1.21 2.63 -0.22
N SER A 94 2.19 2.87 0.63
CA SER A 94 2.41 2.11 1.86
C SER A 94 1.89 2.89 3.07
N ILE A 95 1.69 2.17 4.19
CA ILE A 95 1.35 2.82 5.45
C ILE A 95 2.44 3.84 5.87
N GLY A 96 3.71 3.56 5.56
CA GLY A 96 4.81 4.48 5.84
C GLY A 96 4.67 5.78 5.07
N ASP A 97 4.26 5.74 3.81
CA ASP A 97 4.00 6.94 3.01
C ASP A 97 2.89 7.77 3.61
N LEU A 98 1.78 7.12 4.00
CA LEU A 98 0.62 7.81 4.57
C LEU A 98 0.95 8.46 5.91
N VAL A 99 1.70 7.76 6.76
CA VAL A 99 2.13 8.30 8.07
C VAL A 99 3.01 9.53 7.85
N LYS A 100 3.96 9.46 6.94
CA LYS A 100 4.84 10.57 6.60
C LYS A 100 4.06 11.79 6.12
N TRP A 101 3.11 11.58 5.23
CA TRP A 101 2.27 12.68 4.71
C TRP A 101 1.35 13.24 5.77
N LYS A 102 0.82 12.38 6.67
CA LYS A 102 -0.02 12.83 7.79
C LYS A 102 0.77 13.71 8.77
N ILE A 103 2.01 13.34 9.07
CA ILE A 103 2.90 14.14 9.91
C ILE A 103 3.16 15.51 9.28
N ALA A 104 3.47 15.54 7.98
CA ALA A 104 3.71 16.78 7.25
C ALA A 104 2.48 17.69 7.24
N GLU A 105 1.28 17.12 7.05
CA GLU A 105 0.01 17.84 7.09
C GLU A 105 -0.22 18.46 8.48
N THR A 106 0.00 17.68 9.54
CA THR A 106 -0.16 18.12 10.93
C THR A 106 0.83 19.24 11.28
N GLU A 107 2.07 19.13 10.84
CA GLU A 107 3.09 20.18 11.04
C GLU A 107 2.71 21.48 10.31
N ALA A 108 2.21 21.38 9.09
CA ALA A 108 1.76 22.54 8.32
C ALA A 108 0.59 23.24 9.01
N GLU A 109 -0.37 22.49 9.55
CA GLU A 109 -1.50 23.02 10.31
C GLU A 109 -1.01 23.72 11.59
N ALA A 110 -0.05 23.13 12.30
CA ALA A 110 0.53 23.71 13.51
C ALA A 110 1.25 25.02 13.21
N GLU A 111 2.03 25.08 12.13
CA GLU A 111 2.70 26.29 11.69
C GLU A 111 1.73 27.40 11.28
N ALA A 112 0.67 27.02 10.57
CA ALA A 112 -0.39 27.97 10.19
C ALA A 112 -1.07 28.57 11.43
N MET A 113 -1.34 27.75 12.44
CA MET A 113 -1.93 28.22 13.71
C MET A 113 -0.99 29.13 14.46
N LYS A 114 0.30 28.82 14.54
CA LYS A 114 1.31 29.67 15.16
C LYS A 114 1.38 31.04 14.47
N SER A 115 1.40 31.05 13.15
CA SER A 115 1.43 32.29 12.36
C SER A 115 0.18 33.13 12.61
N TYR A 116 -0.98 32.50 12.67
CA TYR A 116 -2.25 33.17 12.96
C TYR A 116 -2.21 33.80 14.36
N LEU A 117 -1.80 33.05 15.37
CA LEU A 117 -1.70 33.54 16.76
C LEU A 117 -0.68 34.68 16.89
N SER A 118 0.46 34.57 16.21
CA SER A 118 1.48 35.61 16.22
C SER A 118 0.97 36.90 15.58
N ALA A 119 0.14 36.82 14.55
CA ALA A 119 -0.45 37.99 13.90
C ALA A 119 -1.51 38.68 14.75
N GLN A 120 -2.10 37.98 15.71
CA GLN A 120 -3.12 38.52 16.63
C GLN A 120 -2.50 39.34 17.78
N TYR A 121 -1.29 39.05 18.10
CA TYR A 121 -0.57 39.66 19.26
C TYR A 121 0.70 40.37 18.82
#